data_8a9af1ed2e332a6428935bdad5985047
#
_entry.id   8a9af1ed2e332a6428935bdad5985047
#
_cell.length_a   1.000
_cell.length_b   1.000
_cell.length_c   1.000
_cell.angle_alpha   90.00
_cell.angle_beta   90.00
_cell.angle_gamma   90.00
#
_symmetry.space_group_name_H-M   'P 1'
#
loop_
_entity.id
_entity.type
_entity.pdbx_description
1 polymer ?
#
loop_
_entity_poly.entity_id
_entity_poly.type
_entity_poly.pdbx_seq_one_letter_code
_entity_poly.pdbx_strand_id
1 'polypeptide(L)'
;EDIMKNKYTNRSNYNSTHTYDKEDNNTIQVLYFNYKTYMNEVYKVKETGTGADKIIPKDDSFNPPEDMEGGFSRMLRSIECLYEGAMILGTDKLLKWEMSKNMMRPKSDYTKVKMNYSIVAPRMYNGKIDSLVKKITGFADMIQLTHLKLQQVMSRMVPDGVYLDADGLAEIDLGNGTNYSPQEALNMFFQTGSVIGRSFTSEGDQNPGKVPIQEIQSGSGGNKMQALIGNYNYYLQMIRDVTGLNEARDGSMPDKNALVGIQKLAAANSNTATRHMLQAGLFLTAETCECLSLRISDILEYSPSKDAFMQAIGGHNLATLDEMSELHLYDFGIFLELLPDEEEKALLENNIQMALQQKIIDLEDAIDVREIRSVKLANQVLKIRRKKKLQRDQQMQQENIQAQAQANTQAQQAAAQSEVQKQQALTQSQIQLEQVKAQ
;
A
#
# COMPACT_ATOMS: atom_id res chain seq x y z
N GLU A 1 -31.49 33.92 -2.40
CA GLU A 1 -31.88 34.60 -3.65
C GLU A 1 -30.78 35.53 -4.17
N ASP A 2 -30.12 36.34 -3.30
CA ASP A 2 -29.05 37.28 -3.73
C ASP A 2 -27.81 36.54 -4.22
N ILE A 3 -27.54 35.35 -3.73
CA ILE A 3 -26.41 34.50 -4.17
C ILE A 3 -26.66 33.95 -5.58
N MET A 4 -27.90 33.63 -5.90
CA MET A 4 -28.31 33.13 -7.23
C MET A 4 -28.39 34.25 -8.28
N LYS A 5 -28.63 35.50 -7.86
CA LYS A 5 -28.66 36.67 -8.77
C LYS A 5 -27.28 37.17 -9.17
N ASN A 6 -26.28 37.01 -8.31
CA ASN A 6 -24.89 37.26 -8.68
C ASN A 6 -24.38 36.09 -9.52
N LYS A 7 -24.70 36.10 -10.80
CA LYS A 7 -24.14 35.19 -11.78
C LYS A 7 -22.64 35.11 -11.54
N TYR A 8 -22.12 33.90 -11.45
CA TYR A 8 -20.70 33.60 -11.51
C TYR A 8 -20.07 34.23 -12.77
N THR A 9 -19.76 35.50 -12.73
CA THR A 9 -19.16 36.18 -13.88
C THR A 9 -17.71 35.85 -14.08
N ASN A 10 -17.08 35.18 -13.11
CA ASN A 10 -15.73 34.64 -13.23
C ASN A 10 -15.74 33.13 -13.11
N ARG A 11 -16.23 32.44 -14.11
CA ARG A 11 -15.78 31.10 -14.43
C ARG A 11 -14.32 31.17 -14.89
N SER A 12 -13.42 31.57 -14.00
CA SER A 12 -12.01 31.51 -14.27
C SER A 12 -11.61 30.03 -14.30
N ASN A 13 -11.40 29.51 -15.49
CA ASN A 13 -10.37 28.56 -15.88
C ASN A 13 -10.00 27.40 -14.93
N TYR A 14 -10.89 26.98 -14.03
CA TYR A 14 -10.83 25.62 -13.59
C TYR A 14 -11.39 24.79 -14.76
N ASN A 15 -10.48 24.37 -15.64
CA ASN A 15 -10.73 23.34 -16.62
C ASN A 15 -11.19 22.06 -15.89
N SER A 16 -12.45 22.01 -15.50
CA SER A 16 -13.15 20.76 -15.38
C SER A 16 -13.29 20.23 -16.80
N THR A 17 -12.44 19.32 -17.18
CA THR A 17 -12.48 18.59 -18.45
C THR A 17 -13.73 17.71 -18.55
N HIS A 18 -14.68 17.82 -17.66
CA HIS A 18 -15.95 17.14 -17.68
C HIS A 18 -16.99 17.97 -18.40
N THR A 19 -17.14 17.68 -19.69
CA THR A 19 -18.10 18.26 -20.64
C THR A 19 -19.57 17.97 -20.26
N TYR A 20 -19.84 17.36 -19.13
CA TYR A 20 -21.20 16.94 -18.71
C TYR A 20 -21.96 17.99 -17.90
N ASP A 21 -21.29 19.03 -17.40
CA ASP A 21 -21.93 20.02 -16.52
C ASP A 21 -22.38 21.29 -17.24
N LYS A 22 -22.73 21.21 -18.52
CA LYS A 22 -23.18 22.41 -19.25
C LYS A 22 -24.60 22.90 -18.91
N GLU A 23 -25.37 22.12 -18.15
CA GLU A 23 -26.79 22.44 -17.94
C GLU A 23 -27.19 22.79 -16.48
N ASP A 24 -26.34 22.54 -15.47
CA ASP A 24 -26.67 22.92 -14.10
C ASP A 24 -26.20 24.34 -13.74
N ASN A 25 -26.95 25.32 -14.25
CA ASN A 25 -26.79 26.73 -13.85
C ASN A 25 -27.23 27.01 -12.40
N ASN A 26 -27.71 25.99 -11.66
CA ASN A 26 -28.27 26.14 -10.32
C ASN A 26 -27.37 25.57 -9.21
N THR A 27 -26.17 25.09 -9.51
CA THR A 27 -25.24 24.57 -8.50
C THR A 27 -24.35 25.66 -7.95
N ILE A 28 -24.28 25.73 -6.61
CA ILE A 28 -23.37 26.62 -5.88
C ILE A 28 -22.15 25.80 -5.48
N GLN A 29 -20.95 26.25 -5.87
CA GLN A 29 -19.71 25.62 -5.47
C GLN A 29 -19.23 26.20 -4.15
N VAL A 30 -19.03 25.34 -3.16
CA VAL A 30 -18.51 25.71 -1.84
C VAL A 30 -17.11 25.14 -1.69
N LEU A 31 -16.15 26.02 -1.39
CA LEU A 31 -14.78 25.62 -1.08
C LEU A 31 -14.65 25.44 0.43
N TYR A 32 -14.34 24.23 0.85
CA TYR A 32 -13.91 23.92 2.23
C TYR A 32 -12.39 24.00 2.28
N PHE A 33 -11.85 24.76 3.22
CA PHE A 33 -10.41 24.94 3.36
C PHE A 33 -9.97 24.83 4.81
N ASN A 34 -8.77 24.31 5.00
CA ASN A 34 -8.08 24.26 6.28
C ASN A 34 -6.66 24.80 6.08
N TYR A 35 -6.22 25.62 7.02
CA TYR A 35 -4.86 26.14 7.01
C TYR A 35 -4.29 26.22 8.42
N LYS A 36 -2.98 26.11 8.49
CA LYS A 36 -2.23 26.29 9.72
C LYS A 36 -1.81 27.75 9.87
N THR A 37 -1.91 28.26 11.07
CA THR A 37 -1.40 29.57 11.48
C THR A 37 -0.78 29.48 12.86
N TYR A 38 -0.12 30.53 13.28
CA TYR A 38 0.46 30.61 14.60
C TYR A 38 -0.33 31.58 15.46
N MET A 39 -0.60 31.14 16.71
CA MET A 39 -1.15 31.95 17.76
C MET A 39 -0.09 32.13 18.84
N ASN A 40 0.11 33.38 19.27
CA ASN A 40 1.03 33.68 20.34
C ASN A 40 0.27 33.62 21.67
N GLU A 41 0.75 32.81 22.58
CA GLU A 41 0.30 32.78 23.98
C GLU A 41 1.30 33.55 24.82
N VAL A 42 0.77 34.50 25.59
CA VAL A 42 1.56 35.35 26.49
C VAL A 42 1.40 34.85 27.92
N TYR A 43 2.51 34.60 28.57
CA TYR A 43 2.54 34.17 29.96
C TYR A 43 3.31 35.20 30.80
N LYS A 44 2.74 35.49 31.98
CA LYS A 44 3.43 36.17 33.04
C LYS A 44 4.14 35.11 33.91
N VAL A 45 5.44 35.15 33.95
CA VAL A 45 6.25 34.31 34.81
C VAL A 45 6.67 35.12 36.02
N LYS A 46 6.36 34.62 37.21
CA LYS A 46 6.78 35.22 38.48
C LYS A 46 7.62 34.19 39.27
N GLU A 47 8.83 34.55 39.56
CA GLU A 47 9.63 33.77 40.49
C GLU A 47 9.08 33.90 41.91
N THR A 48 8.79 32.76 42.53
CA THR A 48 8.28 32.71 43.91
C THR A 48 9.46 32.68 44.86
N GLY A 49 9.31 33.23 46.07
CA GLY A 49 10.41 33.25 47.09
C GLY A 49 10.94 31.88 47.51
N THR A 50 10.36 30.79 46.99
CA THR A 50 10.86 29.40 47.08
C THR A 50 11.65 28.93 45.87
N GLY A 51 11.94 29.81 44.90
CA GLY A 51 12.64 29.46 43.65
C GLY A 51 11.81 28.74 42.60
N ALA A 52 10.49 28.62 42.76
CA ALA A 52 9.60 28.02 41.77
C ALA A 52 8.92 29.12 40.93
N ASP A 53 8.86 28.93 39.61
CA ASP A 53 8.19 29.83 38.69
C ASP A 53 6.68 29.63 38.71
N LYS A 54 5.93 30.72 38.99
CA LYS A 54 4.48 30.74 38.83
C LYS A 54 4.13 31.33 37.45
N ILE A 55 3.52 30.50 36.58
CA ILE A 55 3.16 30.86 35.21
C ILE A 55 1.67 31.17 35.18
N ILE A 56 1.29 32.36 34.69
CA ILE A 56 -0.08 32.82 34.59
C ILE A 56 -0.34 33.26 33.15
N PRO A 57 -1.35 32.72 32.44
CA PRO A 57 -1.71 33.16 31.11
C PRO A 57 -2.23 34.62 31.15
N LYS A 58 -1.85 35.40 30.15
CA LYS A 58 -2.21 36.81 29.98
C LYS A 58 -2.56 37.08 28.52
N ASP A 59 -3.24 38.22 28.28
CA ASP A 59 -3.54 38.69 26.94
C ASP A 59 -2.27 39.29 26.28
N ASP A 60 -2.31 39.41 24.95
CA ASP A 60 -1.21 39.95 24.13
C ASP A 60 -0.78 41.33 24.54
N SER A 61 -1.67 42.13 25.11
CA SER A 61 -1.42 43.48 25.60
C SER A 61 -0.58 43.53 26.88
N PHE A 62 -0.28 42.39 27.50
CA PHE A 62 0.48 42.38 28.75
C PHE A 62 1.94 42.70 28.52
N ASN A 63 2.38 43.82 29.10
CA ASN A 63 3.79 44.21 29.24
C ASN A 63 4.16 44.24 30.70
N PRO A 64 5.29 43.64 31.11
CA PRO A 64 5.77 43.80 32.48
C PRO A 64 6.08 45.28 32.76
N PRO A 65 5.87 45.77 33.98
CA PRO A 65 6.27 47.13 34.37
C PRO A 65 7.77 47.30 34.22
N GLU A 66 8.22 48.49 33.81
CA GLU A 66 9.63 48.82 33.57
C GLU A 66 10.48 48.71 34.83
N ASP A 67 9.86 48.91 36.01
CA ASP A 67 10.53 48.73 37.30
C ASP A 67 10.56 47.26 37.70
N MET A 68 11.73 46.65 37.60
CA MET A 68 11.96 45.23 37.84
C MET A 68 11.84 44.78 39.33
N GLU A 69 11.37 45.62 40.23
CA GLU A 69 11.22 45.28 41.66
C GLU A 69 10.22 44.16 41.95
N GLY A 70 9.47 43.69 40.95
CA GLY A 70 8.44 42.65 41.08
C GLY A 70 8.82 41.27 40.61
N GLY A 71 9.96 41.06 39.97
CA GLY A 71 10.42 39.76 39.47
C GLY A 71 9.45 39.13 38.43
N PHE A 72 8.84 39.96 37.59
CA PHE A 72 7.93 39.47 36.53
C PHE A 72 8.62 39.48 35.17
N SER A 73 8.54 38.36 34.45
CA SER A 73 8.97 38.28 33.08
C SER A 73 7.81 37.92 32.14
N ARG A 74 7.91 38.40 30.89
CA ARG A 74 6.98 38.04 29.82
C ARG A 74 7.57 36.91 29.02
N MET A 75 6.88 35.78 28.98
CA MET A 75 7.22 34.64 28.16
C MET A 75 6.22 34.56 27.01
N LEU A 76 6.73 34.52 25.79
CA LEU A 76 5.95 34.32 24.57
C LEU A 76 6.14 32.89 24.11
N ARG A 77 5.03 32.20 23.87
CA ARG A 77 5.02 30.88 23.26
C ARG A 77 4.19 30.95 21.98
N SER A 78 4.79 30.61 20.86
CA SER A 78 4.09 30.49 19.59
C SER A 78 3.59 29.06 19.40
N ILE A 79 2.29 28.89 19.21
CA ILE A 79 1.63 27.60 19.05
C ILE A 79 0.95 27.56 17.69
N GLU A 80 1.17 26.49 16.92
CA GLU A 80 0.42 26.26 15.68
C GLU A 80 -1.04 26.00 16.00
N CYS A 81 -1.94 26.63 15.24
CA CYS A 81 -3.37 26.41 15.27
C CYS A 81 -3.90 26.11 13.88
N LEU A 82 -4.94 25.28 13.83
CA LEU A 82 -5.64 24.91 12.61
C LEU A 82 -6.94 25.70 12.53
N TYR A 83 -7.15 26.41 11.44
CA TYR A 83 -8.40 27.07 11.12
C TYR A 83 -9.13 26.31 10.03
N GLU A 84 -10.44 26.25 10.13
CA GLU A 84 -11.34 25.67 9.15
C GLU A 84 -12.33 26.71 8.65
N GLY A 85 -12.60 26.67 7.38
CA GLY A 85 -13.52 27.59 6.76
C GLY A 85 -14.26 27.00 5.59
N ALA A 86 -15.37 27.65 5.25
CA ALA A 86 -16.15 27.35 4.06
C ALA A 86 -16.51 28.67 3.37
N MET A 87 -16.25 28.75 2.09
CA MET A 87 -16.43 29.94 1.26
C MET A 87 -17.19 29.58 0.00
N ILE A 88 -18.07 30.44 -0.46
CA ILE A 88 -18.76 30.27 -1.74
C ILE A 88 -17.83 30.82 -2.84
N LEU A 89 -17.45 29.94 -3.79
CA LEU A 89 -16.63 30.34 -4.91
C LEU A 89 -17.35 31.37 -5.80
N GLY A 90 -16.61 32.40 -6.21
CA GLY A 90 -17.16 33.51 -7.02
C GLY A 90 -17.89 34.59 -6.22
N THR A 91 -17.86 34.53 -4.89
CA THR A 91 -18.37 35.56 -3.99
C THR A 91 -17.39 35.80 -2.85
N ASP A 92 -17.45 36.95 -2.19
CA ASP A 92 -16.64 37.25 -1.00
C ASP A 92 -17.32 36.78 0.30
N LYS A 93 -18.32 35.88 0.21
CA LYS A 93 -19.08 35.42 1.36
C LYS A 93 -18.43 34.19 1.99
N LEU A 94 -17.97 34.35 3.22
CA LEU A 94 -17.55 33.26 4.09
C LEU A 94 -18.79 32.70 4.82
N LEU A 95 -19.01 31.38 4.72
CA LEU A 95 -20.07 30.67 5.43
C LEU A 95 -19.62 30.27 6.83
N LYS A 96 -18.35 29.87 6.96
CA LYS A 96 -17.75 29.43 8.21
C LYS A 96 -16.29 29.83 8.21
N TRP A 97 -15.81 30.32 9.35
CA TRP A 97 -14.39 30.55 9.59
C TRP A 97 -14.14 30.55 11.09
N GLU A 98 -13.60 29.47 11.57
CA GLU A 98 -13.37 29.28 13.01
C GLU A 98 -12.10 28.46 13.24
N MET A 99 -11.56 28.57 14.44
CA MET A 99 -10.48 27.69 14.89
C MET A 99 -11.03 26.28 15.08
N SER A 100 -10.35 25.30 14.49
CA SER A 100 -10.76 23.91 14.55
C SER A 100 -10.78 23.43 16.00
N LYS A 101 -11.87 22.81 16.39
CA LYS A 101 -11.98 22.11 17.68
C LYS A 101 -11.28 20.76 17.57
N ASN A 102 -10.73 20.27 18.65
CA ASN A 102 -10.05 18.97 18.68
C ASN A 102 -8.86 18.85 17.70
N MET A 103 -7.95 19.80 17.76
CA MET A 103 -6.71 19.76 16.98
C MET A 103 -5.83 18.59 17.43
N MET A 104 -5.32 17.82 16.46
CA MET A 104 -4.39 16.73 16.73
C MET A 104 -2.98 17.28 16.98
N ARG A 105 -2.49 17.10 18.20
CA ARG A 105 -1.15 17.54 18.61
C ARG A 105 -0.28 16.35 18.96
N PRO A 106 0.95 16.24 18.38
CA PRO A 106 1.91 15.23 18.82
C PRO A 106 2.21 15.41 20.32
N LYS A 107 2.31 14.30 21.05
CA LYS A 107 2.63 14.36 22.49
C LYS A 107 4.07 14.83 22.75
N SER A 108 4.98 14.58 21.82
CA SER A 108 6.36 15.05 21.87
C SER A 108 6.50 16.57 21.66
N ASP A 109 5.56 17.19 20.93
CA ASP A 109 5.61 18.62 20.65
C ASP A 109 4.20 19.22 20.53
N TYR A 110 3.68 19.67 21.68
CA TYR A 110 2.35 20.31 21.73
C TYR A 110 2.26 21.65 20.99
N THR A 111 3.38 22.21 20.56
CA THR A 111 3.38 23.45 19.78
C THR A 111 2.97 23.24 18.33
N LYS A 112 3.04 22.01 17.84
CA LYS A 112 2.69 21.64 16.46
C LYS A 112 1.30 21.03 16.38
N VAL A 113 0.67 21.20 15.22
CA VAL A 113 -0.63 20.61 14.90
C VAL A 113 -0.52 19.78 13.65
N LYS A 114 -1.11 18.58 13.64
CA LYS A 114 -1.30 17.79 12.43
C LYS A 114 -2.54 18.25 11.68
N MET A 115 -2.48 18.20 10.35
CA MET A 115 -3.64 18.48 9.51
C MET A 115 -4.68 17.35 9.65
N ASN A 116 -5.95 17.69 9.40
CA ASN A 116 -7.03 16.68 9.35
C ASN A 116 -7.03 15.86 8.04
N TYR A 117 -6.10 16.13 7.15
CA TYR A 117 -5.97 15.50 5.83
C TYR A 117 -4.57 14.95 5.66
N SER A 118 -4.50 13.71 5.18
CA SER A 118 -3.26 13.10 4.71
C SER A 118 -3.27 13.14 3.19
N ILE A 119 -2.29 13.81 2.61
CA ILE A 119 -2.23 14.04 1.16
C ILE A 119 -0.86 13.59 0.65
N VAL A 120 -0.89 12.75 -0.39
CA VAL A 120 0.31 12.29 -1.08
C VAL A 120 0.16 12.51 -2.57
N ALA A 121 1.12 13.19 -3.16
CA ALA A 121 1.22 13.36 -4.61
C ALA A 121 2.52 12.70 -5.10
N PRO A 122 2.51 11.41 -5.51
CA PRO A 122 3.71 10.68 -5.90
C PRO A 122 4.38 11.24 -7.15
N ARG A 123 3.63 11.99 -7.98
CA ARG A 123 4.15 12.67 -9.16
C ARG A 123 3.72 14.13 -9.14
N MET A 124 4.70 15.01 -8.94
CA MET A 124 4.50 16.45 -9.02
C MET A 124 5.60 17.05 -9.89
N TYR A 125 5.22 17.86 -10.86
CA TYR A 125 6.14 18.61 -11.72
C TYR A 125 5.72 20.07 -11.78
N ASN A 126 6.64 20.98 -11.47
CA ASN A 126 6.38 22.42 -11.43
C ASN A 126 5.09 22.81 -10.65
N GLY A 127 4.88 22.18 -9.48
CA GLY A 127 3.71 22.43 -8.64
C GLY A 127 2.38 21.86 -9.18
N LYS A 128 2.41 21.15 -10.31
CA LYS A 128 1.23 20.48 -10.88
C LYS A 128 1.31 18.98 -10.63
N ILE A 129 0.21 18.43 -10.15
CA ILE A 129 0.07 16.98 -9.95
C ILE A 129 -0.13 16.33 -11.31
N ASP A 130 0.76 15.39 -11.65
CA ASP A 130 0.70 14.61 -12.88
C ASP A 130 0.02 13.26 -12.61
N SER A 131 -1.26 13.19 -12.97
CA SER A 131 -2.07 11.99 -12.75
C SER A 131 -1.74 10.90 -13.75
N LEU A 132 -1.45 9.69 -13.26
CA LEU A 132 -1.29 8.50 -14.11
C LEU A 132 -2.57 8.19 -14.87
N VAL A 133 -3.73 8.33 -14.21
CA VAL A 133 -5.05 8.10 -14.82
C VAL A 133 -5.24 9.03 -16.02
N LYS A 134 -4.87 10.31 -15.90
CA LYS A 134 -4.96 11.27 -17.02
C LYS A 134 -4.14 10.82 -18.24
N LYS A 135 -3.00 10.17 -18.02
CA LYS A 135 -2.15 9.67 -19.12
C LYS A 135 -2.75 8.48 -19.84
N ILE A 136 -3.49 7.64 -19.13
CA ILE A 136 -4.09 6.42 -19.72
C ILE A 136 -5.50 6.63 -20.25
N THR A 137 -6.21 7.69 -19.86
CA THR A 137 -7.60 7.96 -20.24
C THR A 137 -7.77 7.94 -21.76
N GLY A 138 -6.86 8.58 -22.51
CA GLY A 138 -6.94 8.59 -23.99
C GLY A 138 -6.86 7.21 -24.62
N PHE A 139 -6.03 6.31 -24.06
CA PHE A 139 -5.94 4.93 -24.54
C PHE A 139 -7.17 4.11 -24.14
N ALA A 140 -7.72 4.34 -22.95
CA ALA A 140 -8.95 3.71 -22.50
C ALA A 140 -10.15 4.10 -23.38
N ASP A 141 -10.27 5.37 -23.76
CA ASP A 141 -11.29 5.87 -24.68
C ASP A 141 -11.17 5.20 -26.06
N MET A 142 -9.93 5.02 -26.55
CA MET A 142 -9.68 4.34 -27.81
C MET A 142 -10.01 2.83 -27.75
N ILE A 143 -9.77 2.17 -26.61
CA ILE A 143 -10.19 0.78 -26.38
C ILE A 143 -11.71 0.68 -26.46
N GLN A 144 -12.42 1.57 -25.76
CA GLN A 144 -13.88 1.59 -25.75
C GLN A 144 -14.44 1.85 -27.17
N LEU A 145 -13.88 2.83 -27.89
CA LEU A 145 -14.27 3.11 -29.27
C LEU A 145 -14.03 1.92 -30.20
N THR A 146 -12.88 1.25 -30.05
CA THR A 146 -12.53 0.06 -30.83
C THR A 146 -13.49 -1.08 -30.54
N HIS A 147 -13.88 -1.28 -29.27
CA HIS A 147 -14.85 -2.28 -28.87
C HIS A 147 -16.24 -2.00 -29.49
N LEU A 148 -16.71 -0.75 -29.43
CA LEU A 148 -17.97 -0.37 -30.08
C LEU A 148 -17.96 -0.60 -31.60
N LYS A 149 -16.83 -0.27 -32.26
CA LYS A 149 -16.66 -0.57 -33.68
C LYS A 149 -16.65 -2.05 -33.98
N LEU A 150 -16.02 -2.87 -33.10
CA LEU A 150 -16.07 -4.33 -33.22
C LEU A 150 -17.49 -4.86 -33.16
N GLN A 151 -18.28 -4.43 -32.18
CA GLN A 151 -19.68 -4.78 -32.05
C GLN A 151 -20.49 -4.36 -33.31
N GLN A 152 -20.21 -3.17 -33.83
CA GLN A 152 -20.87 -2.68 -35.06
C GLN A 152 -20.49 -3.51 -36.28
N VAL A 153 -19.25 -3.94 -36.43
CA VAL A 153 -18.81 -4.84 -37.50
C VAL A 153 -19.48 -6.19 -37.33
N MET A 154 -19.49 -6.77 -36.13
CA MET A 154 -20.14 -8.05 -35.84
C MET A 154 -21.64 -8.02 -36.13
N SER A 155 -22.35 -6.94 -35.77
CA SER A 155 -23.79 -6.81 -36.03
C SER A 155 -24.11 -6.66 -37.51
N ARG A 156 -23.13 -6.22 -38.32
CA ARG A 156 -23.27 -6.07 -39.77
C ARG A 156 -22.68 -7.24 -40.58
N MET A 157 -22.04 -8.19 -39.90
CA MET A 157 -21.57 -9.41 -40.57
C MET A 157 -22.78 -10.25 -40.98
N VAL A 158 -23.01 -10.27 -42.27
CA VAL A 158 -23.94 -11.21 -42.89
C VAL A 158 -23.16 -12.47 -43.23
N PRO A 159 -23.68 -13.66 -43.04
CA PRO A 159 -23.08 -14.88 -43.56
C PRO A 159 -22.78 -14.70 -45.06
N ASP A 160 -21.73 -15.36 -45.52
CA ASP A 160 -21.42 -15.36 -46.94
C ASP A 160 -22.67 -15.71 -47.73
N GLY A 161 -23.03 -14.82 -48.62
CA GLY A 161 -24.25 -14.95 -49.42
C GLY A 161 -23.91 -15.34 -50.85
N VAL A 162 -24.91 -15.78 -51.54
CA VAL A 162 -24.81 -16.06 -52.98
C VAL A 162 -25.66 -15.10 -53.77
N TYR A 163 -25.12 -14.59 -54.85
CA TYR A 163 -25.93 -13.88 -55.85
C TYR A 163 -26.48 -14.89 -56.80
N LEU A 164 -27.81 -14.93 -56.91
CA LEU A 164 -28.56 -15.81 -57.80
C LEU A 164 -29.11 -14.97 -58.94
N ASP A 165 -28.74 -15.33 -60.16
CA ASP A 165 -29.36 -14.80 -61.34
C ASP A 165 -30.62 -15.66 -61.62
N ALA A 166 -31.82 -15.06 -61.40
CA ALA A 166 -33.06 -15.76 -61.52
C ALA A 166 -33.36 -16.21 -62.97
N ASP A 167 -32.93 -15.41 -63.93
CA ASP A 167 -33.11 -15.72 -65.33
C ASP A 167 -32.12 -16.83 -65.78
N GLY A 168 -30.89 -16.75 -65.35
CA GLY A 168 -29.88 -17.77 -65.62
C GLY A 168 -30.19 -19.12 -64.97
N LEU A 169 -30.87 -19.12 -63.81
CA LEU A 169 -31.29 -20.36 -63.14
C LEU A 169 -32.53 -20.99 -63.81
N ALA A 170 -33.42 -20.19 -64.35
CA ALA A 170 -34.57 -20.68 -65.03
C ALA A 170 -34.22 -21.38 -66.36
N GLU A 171 -33.06 -21.05 -66.95
CA GLU A 171 -32.54 -21.68 -68.17
C GLU A 171 -31.75 -22.98 -67.94
N ILE A 172 -31.52 -23.38 -66.72
CA ILE A 172 -30.78 -24.62 -66.36
C ILE A 172 -31.73 -25.81 -66.58
N ASP A 173 -31.66 -26.41 -67.78
CA ASP A 173 -32.30 -27.68 -68.06
C ASP A 173 -31.34 -28.83 -67.83
N LEU A 174 -31.73 -29.82 -67.02
CA LEU A 174 -30.99 -31.06 -66.74
C LEU A 174 -31.04 -32.08 -67.90
N GLY A 175 -31.65 -31.76 -68.98
CA GLY A 175 -31.81 -32.68 -70.13
C GLY A 175 -33.07 -33.54 -70.06
N ASN A 176 -33.89 -33.40 -69.02
CA ASN A 176 -35.14 -34.10 -68.86
C ASN A 176 -36.39 -33.23 -69.13
N GLY A 177 -36.15 -32.00 -69.63
CA GLY A 177 -37.24 -31.06 -69.90
C GLY A 177 -37.86 -30.44 -68.65
N THR A 178 -37.21 -30.56 -67.51
CA THR A 178 -37.58 -29.94 -66.26
C THR A 178 -36.52 -28.91 -65.87
N ASN A 179 -36.96 -27.66 -65.74
CA ASN A 179 -36.08 -26.58 -65.26
C ASN A 179 -36.07 -26.54 -63.75
N TYR A 180 -34.90 -26.27 -63.17
CA TYR A 180 -34.75 -26.04 -61.71
C TYR A 180 -35.47 -24.77 -61.29
N SER A 181 -36.24 -24.87 -60.22
CA SER A 181 -36.67 -23.67 -59.56
C SER A 181 -35.46 -23.00 -58.86
N PRO A 182 -35.36 -21.66 -58.76
CA PRO A 182 -34.29 -20.99 -58.09
C PRO A 182 -34.09 -21.47 -56.65
N GLN A 183 -35.15 -21.88 -55.98
CA GLN A 183 -35.15 -22.42 -54.61
C GLN A 183 -34.55 -23.81 -54.54
N GLU A 184 -34.76 -24.67 -55.53
CA GLU A 184 -34.15 -26.01 -55.58
C GLU A 184 -32.64 -25.90 -55.84
N ALA A 185 -32.22 -25.00 -56.73
CA ALA A 185 -30.79 -24.76 -57.00
C ALA A 185 -30.06 -24.20 -55.76
N LEU A 186 -30.73 -23.31 -55.02
CA LEU A 186 -30.20 -22.78 -53.74
C LEU A 186 -30.07 -23.88 -52.70
N ASN A 187 -31.09 -24.73 -52.54
CA ASN A 187 -31.05 -25.86 -51.59
C ASN A 187 -29.94 -26.85 -51.98
N MET A 188 -29.74 -27.12 -53.24
CA MET A 188 -28.69 -27.99 -53.76
C MET A 188 -27.32 -27.39 -53.45
N PHE A 189 -27.14 -26.08 -53.65
CA PHE A 189 -25.89 -25.37 -53.31
C PHE A 189 -25.58 -25.48 -51.82
N PHE A 190 -26.54 -25.23 -50.94
CA PHE A 190 -26.32 -25.36 -49.48
C PHE A 190 -26.10 -26.79 -49.01
N GLN A 191 -26.67 -27.80 -49.69
CA GLN A 191 -26.51 -29.20 -49.34
C GLN A 191 -25.22 -29.83 -49.88
N THR A 192 -24.84 -29.50 -51.11
CA THR A 192 -23.74 -30.15 -51.81
C THR A 192 -22.56 -29.22 -52.13
N GLY A 193 -22.74 -27.90 -51.93
CA GLY A 193 -21.74 -26.89 -52.28
C GLY A 193 -21.55 -26.67 -53.80
N SER A 194 -22.39 -27.30 -54.61
CA SER A 194 -22.26 -27.24 -56.05
C SER A 194 -23.65 -27.13 -56.74
N VAL A 195 -23.69 -26.45 -57.86
CA VAL A 195 -24.87 -26.41 -58.75
C VAL A 195 -24.41 -26.91 -60.10
N ILE A 196 -25.20 -27.84 -60.64
CA ILE A 196 -24.93 -28.43 -61.97
C ILE A 196 -25.71 -27.61 -63.00
N GLY A 197 -24.99 -27.01 -63.95
CA GLY A 197 -25.58 -26.21 -65.01
C GLY A 197 -25.15 -26.66 -66.43
N ARG A 198 -25.84 -26.24 -67.44
CA ARG A 198 -25.51 -26.46 -68.87
C ARG A 198 -24.54 -25.42 -69.38
N SER A 199 -23.50 -25.85 -70.07
CA SER A 199 -22.51 -24.96 -70.70
C SER A 199 -23.04 -24.40 -72.07
N PHE A 200 -24.08 -24.94 -72.59
CA PHE A 200 -24.65 -24.54 -73.91
C PHE A 200 -26.12 -24.20 -73.74
N THR A 201 -26.58 -23.19 -74.49
CA THR A 201 -27.96 -22.84 -74.60
C THR A 201 -28.70 -23.89 -75.40
N SER A 202 -30.06 -23.93 -75.34
CA SER A 202 -30.92 -24.84 -76.12
C SER A 202 -30.71 -24.66 -77.61
N GLU A 203 -30.18 -23.56 -78.12
CA GLU A 203 -29.84 -23.26 -79.49
C GLU A 203 -28.43 -23.70 -79.93
N GLY A 204 -27.64 -24.27 -79.02
CA GLY A 204 -26.29 -24.79 -79.30
C GLY A 204 -25.17 -23.79 -79.17
N ASP A 205 -25.44 -22.57 -78.76
CA ASP A 205 -24.45 -21.55 -78.49
C ASP A 205 -23.83 -21.68 -77.06
N GLN A 206 -22.53 -21.38 -76.88
CA GLN A 206 -21.91 -21.34 -75.55
C GLN A 206 -22.55 -20.22 -74.75
N ASN A 207 -22.97 -20.57 -73.58
CA ASN A 207 -23.51 -19.59 -72.61
C ASN A 207 -22.38 -18.55 -72.30
N PRO A 208 -22.52 -17.27 -72.67
CA PRO A 208 -21.49 -16.30 -72.61
C PRO A 208 -21.17 -15.93 -71.16
N GLY A 209 -20.41 -16.80 -70.47
CA GLY A 209 -19.67 -16.46 -69.26
C GLY A 209 -20.48 -15.97 -68.04
N LYS A 210 -21.80 -16.09 -68.06
CA LYS A 210 -22.60 -15.79 -66.88
C LYS A 210 -22.59 -16.99 -65.94
N VAL A 211 -21.94 -16.86 -64.81
CA VAL A 211 -22.03 -17.82 -63.73
C VAL A 211 -23.37 -17.57 -63.03
N PRO A 212 -24.34 -18.53 -63.10
CA PRO A 212 -25.69 -18.34 -62.56
C PRO A 212 -25.70 -18.17 -61.02
N ILE A 213 -24.62 -18.58 -60.37
CA ILE A 213 -24.42 -18.41 -58.92
C ILE A 213 -23.04 -17.80 -58.75
N GLN A 214 -23.02 -16.64 -58.15
CA GLN A 214 -21.78 -15.98 -57.77
C GLN A 214 -21.73 -15.84 -56.24
N GLU A 215 -20.70 -16.33 -55.62
CA GLU A 215 -20.46 -16.18 -54.21
C GLU A 215 -20.14 -14.74 -53.89
N ILE A 216 -20.93 -14.13 -53.01
CA ILE A 216 -20.63 -12.83 -52.47
C ILE A 216 -19.73 -13.06 -51.27
N GLN A 217 -18.40 -12.99 -51.49
CA GLN A 217 -17.45 -13.09 -50.39
C GLN A 217 -17.57 -11.86 -49.51
N SER A 218 -18.12 -12.05 -48.31
CA SER A 218 -18.13 -11.06 -47.22
C SER A 218 -16.76 -10.87 -46.57
N GLY A 219 -15.68 -11.27 -47.27
CA GLY A 219 -14.30 -11.34 -46.77
C GLY A 219 -13.74 -10.03 -46.20
N SER A 220 -14.42 -8.90 -46.36
CA SER A 220 -14.01 -7.63 -45.75
C SER A 220 -14.33 -7.55 -44.26
N GLY A 221 -15.29 -8.31 -43.75
CA GLY A 221 -15.69 -8.31 -42.34
C GLY A 221 -14.66 -8.97 -41.41
N GLY A 222 -14.16 -10.13 -41.79
CA GLY A 222 -13.15 -10.85 -41.05
C GLY A 222 -11.81 -10.07 -40.92
N ASN A 223 -11.34 -9.52 -42.03
CA ASN A 223 -10.12 -8.70 -42.03
C ASN A 223 -10.26 -7.42 -41.18
N LYS A 224 -11.42 -6.75 -41.23
CA LYS A 224 -11.72 -5.58 -40.38
C LYS A 224 -11.78 -5.94 -38.90
N MET A 225 -12.39 -7.08 -38.57
CA MET A 225 -12.47 -7.59 -37.22
C MET A 225 -11.07 -7.89 -36.66
N GLN A 226 -10.22 -8.56 -37.43
CA GLN A 226 -8.85 -8.86 -37.04
C GLN A 226 -8.01 -7.58 -36.85
N ALA A 227 -8.16 -6.59 -37.73
CA ALA A 227 -7.50 -5.29 -37.56
C ALA A 227 -7.99 -4.55 -36.29
N LEU A 228 -9.29 -4.61 -35.97
CA LEU A 228 -9.81 -4.00 -34.73
C LEU A 228 -9.32 -4.73 -33.46
N ILE A 229 -9.21 -6.06 -33.50
CA ILE A 229 -8.62 -6.84 -32.40
C ILE A 229 -7.14 -6.47 -32.23
N GLY A 230 -6.40 -6.31 -33.33
CA GLY A 230 -5.03 -5.83 -33.29
C GLY A 230 -4.90 -4.44 -32.65
N ASN A 231 -5.77 -3.51 -33.02
CA ASN A 231 -5.83 -2.17 -32.42
C ASN A 231 -6.18 -2.21 -30.94
N TYR A 232 -7.14 -3.06 -30.54
CA TYR A 232 -7.50 -3.25 -29.13
C TYR A 232 -6.30 -3.71 -28.30
N ASN A 233 -5.60 -4.73 -28.77
CA ASN A 233 -4.39 -5.24 -28.10
C ASN A 233 -3.28 -4.20 -28.07
N TYR A 234 -3.09 -3.41 -29.13
CA TYR A 234 -2.13 -2.33 -29.17
C TYR A 234 -2.41 -1.27 -28.09
N TYR A 235 -3.65 -0.79 -27.96
CA TYR A 235 -3.99 0.18 -26.91
C TYR A 235 -3.86 -0.41 -25.50
N LEU A 236 -4.20 -1.68 -25.32
CA LEU A 236 -4.00 -2.37 -24.05
C LEU A 236 -2.51 -2.42 -23.68
N GLN A 237 -1.65 -2.73 -24.67
CA GLN A 237 -0.20 -2.72 -24.48
C GLN A 237 0.32 -1.32 -24.16
N MET A 238 -0.21 -0.27 -24.80
CA MET A 238 0.17 1.11 -24.48
C MET A 238 -0.17 1.48 -23.04
N ILE A 239 -1.31 1.05 -22.52
CA ILE A 239 -1.65 1.24 -21.11
C ILE A 239 -0.65 0.54 -20.21
N ARG A 240 -0.27 -0.70 -20.52
CA ARG A 240 0.74 -1.46 -19.78
C ARG A 240 2.10 -0.75 -19.79
N ASP A 241 2.55 -0.28 -20.94
CA ASP A 241 3.83 0.42 -21.09
C ASP A 241 3.86 1.74 -20.29
N VAL A 242 2.76 2.52 -20.31
CA VAL A 242 2.66 3.79 -19.56
C VAL A 242 2.59 3.55 -18.06
N THR A 243 1.90 2.50 -17.62
CA THR A 243 1.76 2.17 -16.19
C THR A 243 2.94 1.41 -15.62
N GLY A 244 3.72 0.74 -16.46
CA GLY A 244 4.77 -0.19 -16.05
C GLY A 244 4.22 -1.52 -15.51
N LEU A 245 2.92 -1.77 -15.71
CA LEU A 245 2.31 -3.06 -15.38
C LEU A 245 2.54 -4.04 -16.50
N ASN A 246 2.94 -5.26 -16.17
CA ASN A 246 3.10 -6.35 -17.13
C ASN A 246 2.11 -7.50 -16.86
N GLU A 247 2.04 -8.44 -17.78
CA GLU A 247 1.13 -9.59 -17.71
C GLU A 247 1.33 -10.45 -16.46
N ALA A 248 2.55 -10.58 -15.98
CA ALA A 248 2.84 -11.34 -14.77
C ALA A 248 2.17 -10.76 -13.51
N ARG A 249 1.82 -9.47 -13.55
CA ARG A 249 1.19 -8.76 -12.43
C ARG A 249 -0.31 -8.53 -12.61
N ASP A 250 -0.78 -8.50 -13.84
CA ASP A 250 -2.20 -8.36 -14.19
C ASP A 250 -3.04 -9.60 -13.85
N GLY A 251 -2.38 -10.71 -13.46
CA GLY A 251 -3.04 -12.00 -13.27
C GLY A 251 -3.43 -12.69 -14.58
N SER A 252 -3.04 -12.15 -15.73
CA SER A 252 -3.15 -12.85 -17.01
C SER A 252 -2.14 -13.99 -17.04
N MET A 253 -2.52 -15.13 -17.63
CA MET A 253 -1.61 -16.27 -17.73
C MET A 253 -0.40 -15.88 -18.58
N PRO A 254 0.83 -15.94 -18.02
CA PRO A 254 2.02 -15.73 -18.81
C PRO A 254 2.15 -16.82 -19.88
N ASP A 255 2.86 -16.51 -20.96
CA ASP A 255 3.12 -17.48 -22.03
C ASP A 255 3.69 -18.77 -21.43
N LYS A 256 3.06 -19.92 -21.79
CA LYS A 256 3.46 -21.24 -21.29
C LYS A 256 4.91 -21.60 -21.60
N ASN A 257 5.50 -20.96 -22.60
CA ASN A 257 6.86 -21.20 -23.06
C ASN A 257 7.88 -20.22 -22.43
N ALA A 258 7.44 -19.23 -21.66
CA ALA A 258 8.34 -18.29 -21.02
C ALA A 258 9.09 -18.95 -19.86
N LEU A 259 10.41 -18.80 -19.84
CA LEU A 259 11.27 -19.27 -18.77
C LEU A 259 10.87 -18.61 -17.44
N VAL A 260 10.73 -19.40 -16.38
CA VAL A 260 10.37 -18.93 -15.02
C VAL A 260 11.27 -17.78 -14.55
N GLY A 261 12.55 -17.80 -14.90
CA GLY A 261 13.48 -16.71 -14.57
C GLY A 261 13.13 -15.39 -15.24
N ILE A 262 12.66 -15.42 -16.50
CA ILE A 262 12.22 -14.21 -17.21
C ILE A 262 10.94 -13.66 -16.61
N GLN A 263 10.01 -14.52 -16.22
CA GLN A 263 8.77 -14.10 -15.55
C GLN A 263 9.05 -13.45 -14.19
N LYS A 264 9.93 -14.02 -13.38
CA LYS A 264 10.36 -13.42 -12.09
C LYS A 264 11.03 -12.07 -12.30
N LEU A 265 11.91 -11.94 -13.29
CA LEU A 265 12.56 -10.69 -13.63
C LEU A 265 11.56 -9.63 -14.11
N ALA A 266 10.58 -10.01 -14.94
CA ALA A 266 9.52 -9.14 -15.41
C ALA A 266 8.64 -8.65 -14.25
N ALA A 267 8.27 -9.53 -13.29
CA ALA A 267 7.54 -9.16 -12.10
C ALA A 267 8.35 -8.20 -11.21
N ALA A 268 9.64 -8.46 -11.00
CA ALA A 268 10.52 -7.60 -10.22
C ALA A 268 10.66 -6.20 -10.84
N ASN A 269 10.82 -6.11 -12.17
CA ASN A 269 10.88 -4.85 -12.89
C ASN A 269 9.56 -4.06 -12.79
N SER A 270 8.42 -4.73 -12.91
CA SER A 270 7.10 -4.10 -12.72
C SER A 270 6.91 -3.61 -11.27
N ASN A 271 7.37 -4.36 -10.28
CA ASN A 271 7.37 -3.92 -8.89
C ASN A 271 8.21 -2.65 -8.69
N THR A 272 9.37 -2.57 -9.33
CA THR A 272 10.24 -1.39 -9.28
C THR A 272 9.57 -0.17 -9.93
N ALA A 273 8.94 -0.34 -11.10
CA ALA A 273 8.25 0.73 -11.80
C ALA A 273 7.09 1.34 -10.99
N THR A 274 6.37 0.52 -10.23
CA THR A 274 5.20 0.94 -9.43
C THR A 274 5.53 1.20 -7.94
N ARG A 275 6.78 1.06 -7.54
CA ARG A 275 7.23 1.20 -6.15
C ARG A 275 6.85 2.54 -5.53
N HIS A 276 6.94 3.63 -6.31
CA HIS A 276 6.58 4.96 -5.84
C HIS A 276 5.10 5.09 -5.47
N MET A 277 4.19 4.43 -6.20
CA MET A 277 2.75 4.41 -5.89
C MET A 277 2.48 3.61 -4.62
N LEU A 278 3.12 2.47 -4.48
CA LEU A 278 2.99 1.61 -3.30
C LEU A 278 3.53 2.31 -2.05
N GLN A 279 4.69 2.95 -2.15
CA GLN A 279 5.25 3.76 -1.06
C GLN A 279 4.34 4.95 -0.69
N ALA A 280 3.73 5.60 -1.68
CA ALA A 280 2.76 6.66 -1.44
C ALA A 280 1.53 6.15 -0.67
N GLY A 281 1.01 4.96 -1.04
CA GLY A 281 -0.09 4.31 -0.32
C GLY A 281 0.29 3.96 1.13
N LEU A 282 1.45 3.38 1.34
CA LEU A 282 1.96 3.06 2.68
C LEU A 282 2.15 4.32 3.54
N PHE A 283 2.72 5.38 2.97
CA PHE A 283 2.90 6.65 3.66
C PHE A 283 1.54 7.27 4.06
N LEU A 284 0.58 7.29 3.13
CA LEU A 284 -0.77 7.80 3.41
C LEU A 284 -1.44 7.01 4.54
N THR A 285 -1.32 5.69 4.50
CA THR A 285 -1.89 4.82 5.54
C THR A 285 -1.18 5.04 6.88
N ALA A 286 0.15 5.13 6.90
CA ALA A 286 0.92 5.39 8.13
C ALA A 286 0.52 6.71 8.78
N GLU A 287 0.44 7.79 8.00
CA GLU A 287 0.05 9.10 8.49
C GLU A 287 -1.39 9.12 9.01
N THR A 288 -2.30 8.45 8.30
CA THR A 288 -3.69 8.29 8.75
C THR A 288 -3.78 7.51 10.05
N CYS A 289 -3.04 6.40 10.18
CA CYS A 289 -2.99 5.61 11.41
C CYS A 289 -2.40 6.41 12.58
N GLU A 290 -1.38 7.22 12.34
CA GLU A 290 -0.81 8.10 13.36
C GLU A 290 -1.83 9.16 13.83
N CYS A 291 -2.56 9.79 12.91
CA CYS A 291 -3.64 10.70 13.25
C CYS A 291 -4.76 10.01 14.04
N LEU A 292 -5.13 8.78 13.66
CA LEU A 292 -6.11 7.97 14.38
C LEU A 292 -5.64 7.62 15.79
N SER A 293 -4.36 7.26 15.96
CA SER A 293 -3.81 6.94 17.29
C SER A 293 -3.87 8.13 18.25
N LEU A 294 -3.56 9.35 17.76
CA LEU A 294 -3.70 10.58 18.53
C LEU A 294 -5.16 10.84 18.93
N ARG A 295 -6.09 10.64 18.00
CA ARG A 295 -7.53 10.78 18.29
C ARG A 295 -8.04 9.76 19.31
N ILE A 296 -7.61 8.51 19.20
CA ILE A 296 -7.95 7.46 20.16
C ILE A 296 -7.42 7.82 21.54
N SER A 297 -6.18 8.26 21.65
CA SER A 297 -5.57 8.71 22.89
C SER A 297 -6.37 9.84 23.54
N ASP A 298 -6.78 10.85 22.75
CA ASP A 298 -7.59 11.98 23.26
C ASP A 298 -8.98 11.52 23.72
N ILE A 299 -9.62 10.58 23.03
CA ILE A 299 -10.91 10.03 23.43
C ILE A 299 -10.79 9.26 24.75
N LEU A 300 -9.75 8.44 24.89
CA LEU A 300 -9.52 7.65 26.11
C LEU A 300 -9.22 8.53 27.33
N GLU A 301 -8.57 9.68 27.13
CA GLU A 301 -8.17 10.58 28.20
C GLU A 301 -9.28 11.58 28.57
N TYR A 302 -9.93 12.20 27.58
CA TYR A 302 -10.78 13.38 27.82
C TYR A 302 -12.26 13.18 27.50
N SER A 303 -12.65 12.13 26.76
CA SER A 303 -14.03 12.00 26.30
C SER A 303 -14.94 11.39 27.36
N PRO A 304 -16.14 11.97 27.61
CA PRO A 304 -17.16 11.34 28.46
C PRO A 304 -17.71 10.04 27.84
N SER A 305 -17.48 9.80 26.53
CA SER A 305 -17.92 8.61 25.82
C SER A 305 -16.91 7.47 25.85
N LYS A 306 -15.88 7.53 26.70
CA LYS A 306 -14.82 6.52 26.83
C LYS A 306 -15.39 5.12 26.97
N ASP A 307 -16.35 4.92 27.86
CA ASP A 307 -16.94 3.60 28.16
C ASP A 307 -17.69 3.03 26.95
N ALA A 308 -18.44 3.87 26.23
CA ALA A 308 -19.15 3.47 25.02
C ALA A 308 -18.17 3.09 23.90
N PHE A 309 -17.06 3.82 23.78
CA PHE A 309 -16.00 3.52 22.83
C PHE A 309 -15.30 2.19 23.15
N MET A 310 -14.98 1.95 24.43
CA MET A 310 -14.38 0.69 24.89
C MET A 310 -15.32 -0.50 24.66
N GLN A 311 -16.63 -0.35 24.88
CA GLN A 311 -17.63 -1.39 24.59
C GLN A 311 -17.73 -1.69 23.08
N ALA A 312 -17.64 -0.68 22.22
CA ALA A 312 -17.70 -0.84 20.77
C ALA A 312 -16.52 -1.61 20.19
N ILE A 313 -15.33 -1.48 20.77
CA ILE A 313 -14.10 -2.16 20.32
C ILE A 313 -14.07 -3.64 20.74
N GLY A 314 -14.82 -4.00 21.79
CA GLY A 314 -14.92 -5.36 22.29
C GLY A 314 -13.81 -5.75 23.27
N GLY A 315 -14.16 -6.67 24.18
CA GLY A 315 -13.32 -7.03 25.33
C GLY A 315 -11.96 -7.64 25.03
N HIS A 316 -11.75 -8.16 23.81
CA HIS A 316 -10.47 -8.77 23.44
C HIS A 316 -9.34 -7.71 23.25
N ASN A 317 -9.72 -6.50 22.85
CA ASN A 317 -8.78 -5.40 22.63
C ASN A 317 -8.70 -4.43 23.84
N LEU A 318 -9.44 -4.70 24.92
CA LEU A 318 -9.48 -3.86 26.10
C LEU A 318 -8.13 -3.79 26.81
N ALA A 319 -7.42 -4.89 26.93
CA ALA A 319 -6.08 -4.93 27.54
C ALA A 319 -5.09 -4.06 26.75
N THR A 320 -5.12 -4.14 25.41
CA THR A 320 -4.31 -3.28 24.53
C THR A 320 -4.70 -1.80 24.65
N LEU A 321 -5.98 -1.51 24.83
CA LEU A 321 -6.45 -0.14 25.02
C LEU A 321 -6.09 0.43 26.40
N ASP A 322 -6.05 -0.38 27.45
CA ASP A 322 -5.59 0.05 28.77
C ASP A 322 -4.08 0.35 28.74
N GLU A 323 -3.28 -0.48 28.07
CA GLU A 323 -1.87 -0.17 27.79
C GLU A 323 -1.73 1.12 26.97
N MET A 324 -2.61 1.34 25.97
CA MET A 324 -2.64 2.57 25.18
C MET A 324 -3.06 3.79 26.00
N SER A 325 -3.87 3.64 27.05
CA SER A 325 -4.26 4.76 27.93
C SER A 325 -3.10 5.27 28.77
N GLU A 326 -2.14 4.40 29.14
CA GLU A 326 -0.91 4.81 29.81
C GLU A 326 0.10 5.45 28.85
N LEU A 327 -0.03 5.20 27.54
CA LEU A 327 0.83 5.73 26.50
C LEU A 327 0.49 7.17 26.08
N HIS A 328 -0.44 7.85 26.76
CA HIS A 328 -0.76 9.26 26.51
C HIS A 328 0.44 10.21 26.70
N LEU A 329 1.49 9.73 27.36
CA LEU A 329 2.75 10.47 27.58
C LEU A 329 3.75 10.34 26.42
N TYR A 330 3.52 9.43 25.47
CA TYR A 330 4.45 9.09 24.40
C TYR A 330 3.82 9.19 23.03
N ASP A 331 4.61 9.58 22.03
CA ASP A 331 4.20 9.47 20.63
C ASP A 331 4.34 8.03 20.15
N PHE A 332 3.34 7.55 19.43
CA PHE A 332 3.39 6.22 18.82
C PHE A 332 4.14 6.25 17.50
N GLY A 333 5.12 5.39 17.34
CA GLY A 333 5.68 5.06 16.05
C GLY A 333 4.87 3.95 15.39
N ILE A 334 4.13 4.27 14.34
CA ILE A 334 3.42 3.28 13.53
C ILE A 334 4.31 2.92 12.34
N PHE A 335 4.71 1.65 12.27
CA PHE A 335 5.47 1.13 11.15
C PHE A 335 4.57 0.22 10.32
N LEU A 336 4.42 0.56 9.05
CA LEU A 336 3.74 -0.28 8.07
C LEU A 336 4.77 -1.01 7.23
N GLU A 337 4.69 -2.32 7.22
CA GLU A 337 5.51 -3.17 6.36
C GLU A 337 4.60 -4.01 5.46
N LEU A 338 5.07 -4.22 4.25
CA LEU A 338 4.46 -5.19 3.36
C LEU A 338 4.70 -6.59 3.90
N LEU A 339 3.73 -7.47 3.73
CA LEU A 339 3.94 -8.89 4.02
C LEU A 339 5.15 -9.38 3.21
N PRO A 340 6.08 -10.09 3.86
CA PRO A 340 7.28 -10.58 3.19
C PRO A 340 6.91 -11.60 2.13
N ASP A 341 7.65 -11.57 1.02
CA ASP A 341 7.55 -12.56 -0.05
C ASP A 341 8.00 -13.94 0.46
N GLU A 342 7.53 -15.00 -0.21
CA GLU A 342 7.90 -16.40 0.11
C GLU A 342 9.41 -16.62 0.10
N GLU A 343 10.14 -15.92 -0.78
CA GLU A 343 11.60 -16.00 -0.85
C GLU A 343 12.27 -15.37 0.39
N GLU A 344 11.77 -14.24 0.87
CA GLU A 344 12.27 -13.60 2.10
C GLU A 344 12.01 -14.47 3.33
N LYS A 345 10.83 -15.12 3.40
CA LYS A 345 10.53 -16.08 4.47
C LYS A 345 11.44 -17.30 4.43
N ALA A 346 11.70 -17.83 3.23
CA ALA A 346 12.62 -18.96 3.06
C ALA A 346 14.06 -18.61 3.46
N LEU A 347 14.52 -17.40 3.16
CA LEU A 347 15.83 -16.91 3.59
C LEU A 347 15.90 -16.75 5.11
N LEU A 348 14.85 -16.24 5.74
CA LEU A 348 14.76 -16.15 7.19
C LEU A 348 14.81 -17.56 7.84
N GLU A 349 14.04 -18.51 7.32
CA GLU A 349 14.02 -19.88 7.80
C GLU A 349 15.40 -20.55 7.67
N ASN A 350 16.09 -20.38 6.57
CA ASN A 350 17.47 -20.83 6.40
C ASN A 350 18.42 -20.23 7.43
N ASN A 351 18.28 -18.93 7.72
CA ASN A 351 19.09 -18.25 8.73
C ASN A 351 18.81 -18.81 10.14
N ILE A 352 17.54 -19.07 10.47
CA ILE A 352 17.13 -19.66 11.75
C ILE A 352 17.70 -21.08 11.87
N GLN A 353 17.58 -21.90 10.82
CA GLN A 353 18.12 -23.25 10.81
C GLN A 353 19.65 -23.29 10.99
N MET A 354 20.37 -22.42 10.28
CA MET A 354 21.82 -22.29 10.46
C MET A 354 22.18 -21.86 11.89
N ALA A 355 21.43 -20.93 12.47
CA ALA A 355 21.66 -20.47 13.82
C ALA A 355 21.39 -21.55 14.88
N LEU A 356 20.37 -22.41 14.65
CA LEU A 356 20.08 -23.59 15.48
C LEU A 356 21.18 -24.65 15.37
N GLN A 357 21.60 -24.99 14.15
CA GLN A 357 22.66 -25.98 13.91
C GLN A 357 23.98 -25.59 14.57
N GLN A 358 24.30 -24.29 14.54
CA GLN A 358 25.50 -23.74 15.19
C GLN A 358 25.32 -23.53 16.69
N LYS A 359 24.16 -23.89 17.28
CA LYS A 359 23.81 -23.68 18.70
C LYS A 359 23.94 -22.21 19.15
N ILE A 360 23.78 -21.29 18.23
CA ILE A 360 23.87 -19.84 18.48
C ILE A 360 22.59 -19.30 19.13
N ILE A 361 21.46 -19.97 18.89
CA ILE A 361 20.14 -19.66 19.48
C ILE A 361 19.53 -20.95 20.03
N ASP A 362 18.61 -20.81 20.97
CA ASP A 362 17.85 -21.94 21.54
C ASP A 362 16.58 -22.21 20.71
N LEU A 363 15.98 -23.38 20.87
CA LEU A 363 14.78 -23.77 20.12
C LEU A 363 13.60 -22.84 20.43
N GLU A 364 13.46 -22.40 21.67
CA GLU A 364 12.43 -21.45 22.10
C GLU A 364 12.56 -20.12 21.36
N ASP A 365 13.79 -19.59 21.28
CA ASP A 365 14.08 -18.36 20.53
C ASP A 365 13.74 -18.49 19.04
N ALA A 366 13.95 -19.68 18.47
CA ALA A 366 13.62 -19.94 17.06
C ALA A 366 12.11 -19.98 16.82
N ILE A 367 11.33 -20.49 17.77
CA ILE A 367 9.86 -20.50 17.70
C ILE A 367 9.34 -19.05 17.78
N ASP A 368 9.81 -18.27 18.77
CA ASP A 368 9.45 -16.86 18.92
C ASP A 368 9.72 -16.06 17.65
N VAL A 369 10.88 -16.28 17.02
CA VAL A 369 11.26 -15.57 15.78
C VAL A 369 10.38 -15.95 14.59
N ARG A 370 9.90 -17.22 14.51
CA ARG A 370 8.99 -17.68 13.45
C ARG A 370 7.60 -17.07 13.55
N GLU A 371 7.13 -16.75 14.74
CA GLU A 371 5.83 -16.11 14.97
C GLU A 371 5.81 -14.66 14.49
N ILE A 372 6.98 -14.03 14.36
CA ILE A 372 7.09 -12.63 13.92
C ILE A 372 6.84 -12.54 12.42
N ARG A 373 5.77 -11.84 12.05
CA ARG A 373 5.38 -11.65 10.64
C ARG A 373 6.34 -10.77 9.83
N SER A 374 7.02 -9.82 10.46
CA SER A 374 7.98 -8.92 9.83
C SER A 374 9.37 -9.56 9.78
N VAL A 375 9.90 -9.83 8.58
CA VAL A 375 11.25 -10.40 8.39
C VAL A 375 12.35 -9.51 8.97
N LYS A 376 12.19 -8.18 8.86
CA LYS A 376 13.15 -7.23 9.42
C LYS A 376 13.18 -7.30 10.94
N LEU A 377 12.00 -7.32 11.57
CA LEU A 377 11.88 -7.44 13.02
C LEU A 377 12.40 -8.80 13.48
N ALA A 378 12.03 -9.88 12.79
CA ALA A 378 12.52 -11.23 13.06
C ALA A 378 14.06 -11.31 13.03
N ASN A 379 14.69 -10.73 12.00
CA ASN A 379 16.16 -10.63 11.92
C ASN A 379 16.79 -9.78 13.03
N GLN A 380 16.13 -8.71 13.45
CA GLN A 380 16.63 -7.91 14.60
C GLN A 380 16.53 -8.67 15.91
N VAL A 381 15.40 -9.35 16.15
CA VAL A 381 15.20 -10.21 17.33
C VAL A 381 16.23 -11.33 17.34
N LEU A 382 16.47 -11.98 16.20
CA LEU A 382 17.51 -13.01 16.05
C LEU A 382 18.90 -12.49 16.47
N LYS A 383 19.27 -11.28 16.04
CA LYS A 383 20.54 -10.63 16.44
C LYS A 383 20.60 -10.36 17.93
N ILE A 384 19.51 -9.90 18.53
CA ILE A 384 19.42 -9.61 19.97
C ILE A 384 19.53 -10.90 20.76
N ARG A 385 18.79 -11.95 20.39
CA ARG A 385 18.82 -13.27 21.03
C ARG A 385 20.21 -13.90 20.98
N ARG A 386 20.85 -13.82 19.80
CA ARG A 386 22.24 -14.24 19.63
C ARG A 386 23.20 -13.51 20.59
N LYS A 387 23.08 -12.19 20.67
CA LYS A 387 23.94 -11.38 21.57
C LYS A 387 23.70 -11.74 23.03
N LYS A 388 22.44 -11.93 23.43
CA LYS A 388 22.05 -12.31 24.79
C LYS A 388 22.59 -13.67 25.17
N LYS A 389 22.53 -14.66 24.27
CA LYS A 389 23.09 -16.00 24.50
C LYS A 389 24.59 -15.96 24.65
N LEU A 390 25.31 -15.23 23.78
CA LEU A 390 26.75 -15.06 23.86
C LEU A 390 27.15 -14.46 25.20
N GLN A 391 26.43 -13.45 25.69
CA GLN A 391 26.69 -12.86 27.01
C GLN A 391 26.46 -13.86 28.16
N ARG A 392 25.37 -14.65 28.06
CA ARG A 392 25.07 -15.70 29.06
C ARG A 392 26.13 -16.77 29.08
N ASP A 393 26.59 -17.22 27.91
CA ASP A 393 27.65 -18.22 27.80
C ASP A 393 28.99 -17.70 28.37
N GLN A 394 29.31 -16.44 28.10
CA GLN A 394 30.50 -15.79 28.70
C GLN A 394 30.41 -15.67 30.23
N GLN A 395 29.23 -15.33 30.76
CA GLN A 395 29.01 -15.29 32.20
C GLN A 395 29.16 -16.66 32.83
N MET A 396 28.52 -17.69 32.24
CA MET A 396 28.67 -19.08 32.73
C MET A 396 30.11 -19.59 32.66
N GLN A 397 30.85 -19.21 31.60
CA GLN A 397 32.28 -19.55 31.57
C GLN A 397 33.09 -18.84 32.69
N GLN A 398 32.82 -17.57 32.95
CA GLN A 398 33.47 -16.85 34.05
C GLN A 398 33.10 -17.44 35.41
N GLU A 399 31.82 -17.77 35.62
CA GLU A 399 31.39 -18.42 36.86
C GLU A 399 32.04 -19.80 37.03
N ASN A 400 32.11 -20.60 35.95
CA ASN A 400 32.82 -21.89 36.00
C ASN A 400 34.30 -21.75 36.30
N ILE A 401 34.97 -20.77 35.69
CA ILE A 401 36.40 -20.48 35.99
C ILE A 401 36.56 -20.05 37.43
N GLN A 402 35.68 -19.19 37.95
CA GLN A 402 35.73 -18.77 39.36
C GLN A 402 35.44 -19.91 40.31
N ALA A 403 34.43 -20.75 40.00
CA ALA A 403 34.13 -21.93 40.81
C ALA A 403 35.29 -22.94 40.82
N GLN A 404 35.94 -23.12 39.67
CA GLN A 404 37.10 -24.00 39.54
C GLN A 404 38.31 -23.42 40.27
N ALA A 405 38.54 -22.12 40.25
CA ALA A 405 39.57 -21.45 41.00
C ALA A 405 39.32 -21.54 42.52
N GLN A 406 38.06 -21.37 42.96
CA GLN A 406 37.68 -21.54 44.36
C GLN A 406 37.82 -22.99 44.82
N ALA A 407 37.41 -23.97 43.99
CA ALA A 407 37.60 -25.39 44.30
C ALA A 407 39.09 -25.75 44.41
N ASN A 408 39.93 -25.24 43.51
CA ASN A 408 41.39 -25.46 43.57
C ASN A 408 42.04 -24.82 44.81
N THR A 409 41.60 -23.59 45.16
CA THR A 409 42.11 -22.93 46.40
C THR A 409 41.63 -23.66 47.65
N GLN A 410 40.43 -24.15 47.72
CA GLN A 410 39.96 -24.98 48.83
C GLN A 410 40.69 -26.32 48.90
N ALA A 411 40.94 -26.97 47.77
CA ALA A 411 41.72 -28.22 47.74
C ALA A 411 43.15 -27.99 48.18
N GLN A 412 43.79 -26.89 47.78
CA GLN A 412 45.16 -26.51 48.28
C GLN A 412 45.13 -26.19 49.73
N GLN A 413 44.15 -25.48 50.27
CA GLN A 413 44.04 -25.21 51.72
C GLN A 413 43.78 -26.51 52.50
N ALA A 414 42.91 -27.41 52.00
CA ALA A 414 42.71 -28.68 52.64
C ALA A 414 43.98 -29.57 52.62
N ALA A 415 44.72 -29.56 51.50
CA ALA A 415 46.03 -30.24 51.43
C ALA A 415 47.07 -29.66 52.39
N ALA A 416 47.15 -28.34 52.43
CA ALA A 416 48.09 -27.68 53.40
C ALA A 416 47.72 -27.93 54.88
N GLN A 417 46.39 -27.93 55.18
CA GLN A 417 45.91 -28.30 56.51
C GLN A 417 46.23 -29.77 56.88
N SER A 418 46.06 -30.69 55.92
CA SER A 418 46.38 -32.08 56.11
C SER A 418 47.92 -32.34 56.32
N GLU A 419 48.75 -31.54 55.61
CA GLU A 419 50.23 -31.56 55.79
C GLU A 419 50.64 -30.99 57.12
N VAL A 420 50.03 -29.89 57.53
CA VAL A 420 50.28 -29.29 58.87
C VAL A 420 49.86 -30.29 59.98
N GLN A 421 48.72 -30.96 59.85
CA GLN A 421 48.29 -31.98 60.79
C GLN A 421 49.21 -33.18 60.79
N LYS A 422 49.71 -33.66 59.66
CA LYS A 422 50.71 -34.73 59.58
C LYS A 422 52.04 -34.31 60.26
N GLN A 423 52.51 -33.10 59.99
CA GLN A 423 53.72 -32.61 60.68
C GLN A 423 53.55 -32.45 62.20
N GLN A 424 52.35 -31.95 62.61
CA GLN A 424 52.07 -31.92 64.08
C GLN A 424 52.03 -33.32 64.72
N ALA A 425 51.37 -34.29 64.01
CA ALA A 425 51.34 -35.67 64.47
C ALA A 425 52.73 -36.31 64.49
N LEU A 426 53.59 -36.04 63.50
CA LEU A 426 55.00 -36.50 63.50
C LEU A 426 55.83 -35.84 64.60
N THR A 427 55.64 -34.56 64.82
CA THR A 427 56.37 -33.83 65.92
C THR A 427 55.89 -34.34 67.25
N GLN A 428 54.62 -34.59 67.50
CA GLN A 428 54.09 -35.21 68.71
C GLN A 428 54.63 -36.62 68.94
N SER A 429 54.71 -37.43 67.90
CA SER A 429 55.29 -38.77 68.00
C SER A 429 56.77 -38.76 68.26
N GLN A 430 57.56 -37.76 67.76
CA GLN A 430 58.93 -37.57 68.04
C GLN A 430 59.15 -37.09 69.49
N ILE A 431 58.34 -36.20 70.03
CA ILE A 431 58.36 -35.76 71.43
C ILE A 431 58.04 -36.92 72.36
N GLN A 432 57.08 -37.77 72.05
CA GLN A 432 56.76 -38.96 72.78
C GLN A 432 57.94 -40.00 72.79
N LEU A 433 58.61 -40.17 71.64
CA LEU A 433 59.76 -41.01 71.48
C LEU A 433 60.95 -40.50 72.30
N GLU A 434 61.18 -39.18 72.36
CA GLU A 434 62.24 -38.59 73.22
C GLU A 434 61.88 -38.68 74.67
N GLN A 435 60.62 -38.52 75.08
CA GLN A 435 60.18 -38.72 76.44
C GLN A 435 60.37 -40.18 76.95
N VAL A 436 60.12 -41.14 76.07
CA VAL A 436 60.34 -42.58 76.37
C VAL A 436 61.86 -42.95 76.43
N LYS A 437 62.76 -42.19 75.74
CA LYS A 437 64.20 -42.40 75.77
C LYS A 437 64.84 -41.73 76.97
N ALA A 438 64.16 -40.77 77.63
CA ALA A 438 64.65 -40.04 78.81
C ALA A 438 64.17 -40.68 80.14
N GLN A 439 63.36 -41.69 80.14
CA GLN A 439 63.03 -42.59 81.24
C GLN A 439 63.89 -43.88 81.14
#